data_3999d715a07a4221f25f58a121e5526b
#
_entry.id   3999d715a07a4221f25f58a121e5526b
#
_cell.length_a   1.000
_cell.length_b   1.000
_cell.length_c   1.000
_cell.angle_alpha   90.00
_cell.angle_beta   90.00
_cell.angle_gamma   90.00
#
_symmetry.space_group_name_H-M   'P 1'
#
loop_
_entity.id
_entity.type
_entity.pdbx_description
1 polymer ?
#
loop_
_entity_poly.entity_id
_entity_poly.type
_entity_poly.pdbx_seq_one_letter_code
_entity_poly.pdbx_strand_id
1 'polypeptide(L)'
;MAMNVTTCGVLVIDGTRVLLGHATRSTLWDIPKGIAEAGEDFASAAARELREETGLNAPPGILVPCGVHRYLPGKDLALFEWRLSAMPDPATLRCTSYFAIGKALLPEFDRFGIFDWHDALSRVGRNMARVLTSVMERSGKV
;
A
#
# COMPACT_ATOMS: atom_id res chain seq x y z
N MET A 1 9.06 -24.26 -13.16
CA MET A 1 9.65 -23.02 -12.64
C MET A 1 8.54 -22.16 -12.05
N ALA A 2 8.69 -21.81 -10.79
CA ALA A 2 7.70 -20.94 -10.15
C ALA A 2 7.82 -19.52 -10.68
N MET A 3 6.70 -18.92 -11.08
CA MET A 3 6.64 -17.52 -11.48
C MET A 3 6.36 -16.67 -10.26
N ASN A 4 7.04 -15.51 -10.17
CA ASN A 4 6.76 -14.57 -9.11
C ASN A 4 5.39 -13.93 -9.33
N VAL A 5 4.67 -13.79 -8.22
CA VAL A 5 3.45 -13.01 -8.18
C VAL A 5 3.85 -11.57 -7.88
N THR A 6 3.20 -10.59 -8.49
CA THR A 6 3.49 -9.18 -8.21
C THR A 6 2.35 -8.54 -7.45
N THR A 7 2.68 -8.05 -6.26
CA THR A 7 1.82 -7.19 -5.46
C THR A 7 2.05 -5.75 -5.92
N CYS A 8 0.99 -4.99 -6.09
CA CYS A 8 1.05 -3.60 -6.52
C CYS A 8 0.49 -2.71 -5.43
N GLY A 9 1.25 -1.72 -5.01
CA GLY A 9 0.90 -0.85 -3.90
C GLY A 9 1.08 0.62 -4.18
N VAL A 10 0.40 1.45 -3.39
CA VAL A 10 0.44 2.90 -3.53
C VAL A 10 0.91 3.53 -2.23
N LEU A 11 1.92 4.39 -2.35
CA LEU A 11 2.33 5.30 -1.28
C LEU A 11 1.56 6.59 -1.46
N VAL A 12 0.56 6.82 -0.63
CA VAL A 12 -0.19 8.08 -0.60
C VAL A 12 0.53 9.00 0.36
N ILE A 13 1.19 10.02 -0.17
CA ILE A 13 2.14 10.84 0.60
C ILE A 13 1.90 12.33 0.44
N ASP A 14 2.29 13.09 1.46
CA ASP A 14 2.39 14.55 1.41
C ASP A 14 3.74 14.94 2.03
N GLY A 15 4.75 15.11 1.23
CA GLY A 15 6.07 15.49 1.75
C GLY A 15 6.63 14.45 2.73
N THR A 16 6.37 14.61 4.04
CA THR A 16 6.98 13.78 5.09
C THR A 16 6.06 12.73 5.69
N ARG A 17 4.80 12.66 5.27
CA ARG A 17 3.82 11.74 5.87
C ARG A 17 3.28 10.76 4.85
N VAL A 18 2.81 9.61 5.34
CA VAL A 18 2.25 8.55 4.52
C VAL A 18 0.97 8.01 5.16
N LEU A 19 0.02 7.63 4.30
CA LEU A 19 -1.23 7.01 4.72
C LEU A 19 -1.03 5.50 4.88
N LEU A 20 -1.44 4.96 6.02
CA LEU A 20 -1.44 3.53 6.27
C LEU A 20 -2.83 3.07 6.72
N GLY A 21 -3.14 1.81 6.43
CA GLY A 21 -4.29 1.12 6.98
C GLY A 21 -3.85 0.16 8.08
N HIS A 22 -4.66 0.03 9.13
CA HIS A 22 -4.41 -0.94 10.18
C HIS A 22 -4.95 -2.30 9.74
N ALA A 23 -4.07 -3.30 9.69
CA ALA A 23 -4.45 -4.65 9.30
C ALA A 23 -5.34 -5.26 10.37
N THR A 24 -6.54 -5.68 9.98
CA THR A 24 -7.55 -6.20 10.90
C THR A 24 -7.01 -7.41 11.66
N ARG A 25 -7.21 -7.44 12.98
CA ARG A 25 -6.73 -8.49 13.90
C ARG A 25 -5.20 -8.63 13.95
N SER A 26 -4.48 -7.60 13.55
CA SER A 26 -3.02 -7.57 13.57
C SER A 26 -2.56 -6.40 14.41
N THR A 27 -1.29 -6.39 14.79
CA THR A 27 -0.64 -5.22 15.38
C THR A 27 0.01 -4.34 14.32
N LEU A 28 -0.02 -4.78 13.06
CA LEU A 28 0.69 -4.11 11.98
C LEU A 28 -0.22 -3.19 11.18
N TRP A 29 0.41 -2.15 10.64
CA TRP A 29 -0.15 -1.27 9.64
C TRP A 29 0.50 -1.59 8.29
N ASP A 30 -0.12 -1.15 7.21
CA ASP A 30 0.40 -1.45 5.88
C ASP A 30 -0.06 -0.40 4.88
N ILE A 31 0.60 -0.37 3.73
CA ILE A 31 0.16 0.44 2.60
C ILE A 31 -0.99 -0.29 1.87
N PRO A 32 -1.88 0.42 1.18
CA PRO A 32 -2.84 -0.25 0.30
C PRO A 32 -2.10 -0.96 -0.83
N LYS A 33 -2.38 -2.25 -1.00
CA LYS A 33 -1.71 -3.09 -1.98
C LYS A 33 -2.48 -4.38 -2.20
N GLY A 34 -2.23 -5.03 -3.31
CA GLY A 34 -2.76 -6.35 -3.60
C GLY A 34 -2.19 -6.90 -4.90
N ILE A 35 -2.50 -8.16 -5.16
CA ILE A 35 -1.92 -8.89 -6.28
C ILE A 35 -2.54 -8.43 -7.60
N ALA A 36 -1.68 -8.17 -8.59
CA ALA A 36 -2.12 -7.87 -9.94
C ALA A 36 -2.82 -9.08 -10.56
N GLU A 37 -3.93 -8.84 -11.23
CA GLU A 37 -4.66 -9.89 -11.94
C GLU A 37 -3.99 -10.16 -13.30
N ALA A 38 -4.27 -11.33 -13.88
CA ALA A 38 -3.71 -11.70 -15.16
C ALA A 38 -4.09 -10.66 -16.22
N GLY A 39 -3.09 -10.17 -16.97
CA GLY A 39 -3.30 -9.18 -18.02
C GLY A 39 -3.46 -7.75 -17.52
N GLU A 40 -3.48 -7.53 -16.22
CA GLU A 40 -3.60 -6.19 -15.63
C GLU A 40 -2.21 -5.56 -15.52
N ASP A 41 -2.05 -4.31 -16.00
CA ASP A 41 -0.79 -3.60 -15.78
C ASP A 41 -0.68 -3.18 -14.30
N PHE A 42 0.55 -2.95 -13.85
CA PHE A 42 0.81 -2.72 -12.42
C PHE A 42 0.20 -1.41 -11.92
N ALA A 43 0.18 -0.36 -12.73
CA ALA A 43 -0.42 0.90 -12.32
C ALA A 43 -1.93 0.76 -12.13
N SER A 44 -2.59 0.04 -13.03
CA SER A 44 -4.03 -0.24 -12.92
C SER A 44 -4.33 -1.10 -11.70
N ALA A 45 -3.51 -2.12 -11.46
CA ALA A 45 -3.66 -2.97 -10.28
C ALA A 45 -3.49 -2.16 -9.00
N ALA A 46 -2.47 -1.30 -8.93
CA ALA A 46 -2.23 -0.45 -7.78
C ALA A 46 -3.42 0.49 -7.52
N ALA A 47 -3.94 1.13 -8.56
CA ALA A 47 -5.09 2.03 -8.45
C ALA A 47 -6.35 1.29 -7.98
N ARG A 48 -6.57 0.08 -8.50
CA ARG A 48 -7.69 -0.76 -8.11
C ARG A 48 -7.61 -1.15 -6.64
N GLU A 49 -6.45 -1.60 -6.19
CA GLU A 49 -6.23 -1.99 -4.80
C GLU A 49 -6.37 -0.79 -3.86
N LEU A 50 -5.88 0.37 -4.26
CA LEU A 50 -6.07 1.60 -3.50
C LEU A 50 -7.56 1.88 -3.28
N ARG A 51 -8.36 1.80 -4.34
CA ARG A 51 -9.79 2.03 -4.25
C ARG A 51 -10.49 1.00 -3.37
N GLU A 52 -10.15 -0.27 -3.54
CA GLU A 52 -10.77 -1.36 -2.77
C GLU A 52 -10.41 -1.27 -1.29
N GLU A 53 -9.20 -0.88 -0.96
CA GLU A 53 -8.73 -0.89 0.42
C GLU A 53 -8.92 0.43 1.15
N THR A 54 -9.10 1.55 0.44
CA THR A 54 -9.24 2.86 1.09
C THR A 54 -10.46 3.66 0.63
N GLY A 55 -10.99 3.36 -0.55
CA GLY A 55 -12.03 4.18 -1.19
C GLY A 55 -11.48 5.34 -2.00
N LEU A 56 -10.17 5.55 -2.02
CA LEU A 56 -9.57 6.64 -2.78
C LEU A 56 -9.48 6.30 -4.26
N ASN A 57 -9.79 7.28 -5.11
CA ASN A 57 -9.72 7.15 -6.56
C ASN A 57 -8.58 8.00 -7.10
N ALA A 58 -7.47 7.37 -7.44
CA ALA A 58 -6.36 8.05 -8.09
C ALA A 58 -6.72 8.35 -9.55
N PRO A 59 -6.55 9.61 -10.01
CA PRO A 59 -6.80 9.91 -11.41
C PRO A 59 -5.89 9.09 -12.34
N PRO A 60 -6.37 8.72 -13.54
CA PRO A 60 -5.54 7.99 -14.50
C PRO A 60 -4.23 8.72 -14.78
N GLY A 61 -3.12 7.99 -14.79
CA GLY A 61 -1.80 8.53 -15.08
C GLY A 61 -1.14 9.32 -13.97
N ILE A 62 -1.79 9.46 -12.80
CA ILE A 62 -1.23 10.24 -11.69
C ILE A 62 -0.18 9.47 -10.90
N LEU A 63 -0.25 8.15 -10.90
CA LEU A 63 0.66 7.32 -10.10
C LEU A 63 2.06 7.30 -10.71
N VAL A 64 3.07 7.60 -9.90
CA VAL A 64 4.47 7.66 -10.34
C VAL A 64 5.17 6.37 -9.91
N PRO A 65 5.77 5.60 -10.87
CA PRO A 65 6.45 4.35 -10.52
C PRO A 65 7.64 4.57 -9.60
N CYS A 66 7.76 3.72 -8.59
CA CYS A 66 8.87 3.70 -7.63
C CYS A 66 9.60 2.36 -7.65
N GLY A 67 9.53 1.65 -8.76
CA GLY A 67 10.26 0.40 -8.96
C GLY A 67 9.51 -0.85 -8.54
N VAL A 68 10.08 -1.98 -8.96
CA VAL A 68 9.61 -3.31 -8.57
C VAL A 68 10.68 -3.92 -7.66
N HIS A 69 10.29 -4.33 -6.48
CA HIS A 69 11.19 -4.74 -5.41
C HIS A 69 10.94 -6.18 -5.00
N ARG A 70 12.00 -6.88 -4.61
CA ARG A 70 11.82 -8.17 -3.92
C ARG A 70 11.14 -7.90 -2.60
N TYR A 71 10.07 -8.63 -2.33
CA TYR A 71 9.25 -8.38 -1.14
C TYR A 71 9.21 -9.59 -0.22
N LEU A 72 8.69 -10.71 -0.72
CA LEU A 72 8.59 -11.98 -0.03
C LEU A 72 9.06 -13.07 -0.98
N PRO A 73 9.41 -14.28 -0.49
CA PRO A 73 9.73 -15.40 -1.39
C PRO A 73 8.60 -15.60 -2.39
N GLY A 74 8.94 -15.57 -3.69
CA GLY A 74 7.97 -15.73 -4.77
C GLY A 74 7.04 -14.55 -5.00
N LYS A 75 7.27 -13.40 -4.33
CA LYS A 75 6.38 -12.25 -4.45
C LYS A 75 7.19 -10.96 -4.56
N ASP A 76 6.99 -10.25 -5.66
CA ASP A 76 7.56 -8.92 -5.86
C ASP A 76 6.55 -7.84 -5.47
N LEU A 77 7.04 -6.63 -5.23
CA LEU A 77 6.23 -5.47 -4.89
C LEU A 77 6.52 -4.35 -5.88
N ALA A 78 5.54 -4.03 -6.72
CA ALA A 78 5.58 -2.87 -7.59
C ALA A 78 4.98 -1.69 -6.85
N LEU A 79 5.77 -0.66 -6.59
CA LEU A 79 5.35 0.52 -5.85
C LEU A 79 5.10 1.70 -6.76
N PHE A 80 4.07 2.46 -6.39
CA PHE A 80 3.71 3.71 -7.03
C PHE A 80 3.52 4.77 -5.96
N GLU A 81 3.82 6.01 -6.30
CA GLU A 81 3.67 7.16 -5.42
C GLU A 81 2.53 8.04 -5.91
N TRP A 82 1.67 8.43 -5.00
CA TRP A 82 0.64 9.44 -5.25
C TRP A 82 0.85 10.59 -4.26
N ARG A 83 1.39 11.66 -4.78
CA ARG A 83 1.73 12.83 -3.95
C ARG A 83 0.55 13.79 -3.92
N LEU A 84 0.10 14.10 -2.70
CA LEU A 84 -1.04 14.98 -2.48
C LEU A 84 -0.59 16.27 -1.80
N SER A 85 -1.26 17.38 -2.12
CA SER A 85 -1.05 18.65 -1.41
C SER A 85 -1.73 18.66 -0.05
N ALA A 86 -2.81 17.87 0.08
CA ALA A 86 -3.54 17.73 1.34
C ALA A 86 -3.97 16.26 1.48
N MET A 87 -3.66 15.67 2.63
CA MET A 87 -4.03 14.28 2.91
C MET A 87 -5.53 14.17 3.19
N PRO A 88 -6.16 13.05 2.80
CA PRO A 88 -7.56 12.84 3.15
C PRO A 88 -7.72 12.66 4.65
N ASP A 89 -8.93 12.94 5.16
CA ASP A 89 -9.27 12.62 6.54
C ASP A 89 -9.38 11.09 6.67
N PRO A 90 -8.56 10.46 7.51
CA PRO A 90 -8.60 9.00 7.67
C PRO A 90 -9.97 8.45 8.06
N ALA A 91 -10.77 9.24 8.79
CA ALA A 91 -12.10 8.81 9.22
C ALA A 91 -13.10 8.65 8.07
N THR A 92 -12.80 9.24 6.90
CA THR A 92 -13.68 9.15 5.74
C THR A 92 -13.38 7.96 4.84
N LEU A 93 -12.28 7.25 5.10
CA LEU A 93 -11.84 6.14 4.25
C LEU A 93 -12.59 4.86 4.61
N ARG A 94 -12.77 3.99 3.61
CA ARG A 94 -13.49 2.73 3.77
C ARG A 94 -12.80 1.63 2.98
N CYS A 95 -12.55 0.51 3.64
CA CYS A 95 -12.05 -0.70 3.01
C CYS A 95 -13.22 -1.56 2.57
N THR A 96 -13.26 -1.90 1.27
CA THR A 96 -14.26 -2.80 0.71
C THR A 96 -13.64 -4.12 0.26
N SER A 97 -12.40 -4.37 0.65
CA SER A 97 -11.72 -5.63 0.43
C SER A 97 -11.77 -6.45 1.71
N TYR A 98 -12.30 -7.67 1.62
CA TYR A 98 -12.59 -8.50 2.78
C TYR A 98 -11.87 -9.83 2.71
N PHE A 99 -11.64 -10.43 3.87
CA PHE A 99 -11.13 -11.80 3.97
C PHE A 99 -11.97 -12.60 4.96
N ALA A 100 -11.95 -13.92 4.81
CA ALA A 100 -12.74 -14.80 5.67
C ALA A 100 -11.87 -15.42 6.75
N ILE A 101 -12.39 -15.40 8.01
CA ILE A 101 -11.85 -16.19 9.11
C ILE A 101 -13.01 -17.02 9.63
N GLY A 102 -12.98 -18.34 9.39
CA GLY A 102 -14.11 -19.20 9.69
C GLY A 102 -15.36 -18.74 8.94
N LYS A 103 -16.41 -18.38 9.68
CA LYS A 103 -17.66 -17.85 9.10
C LYS A 103 -17.72 -16.34 9.09
N ALA A 104 -16.70 -15.67 9.62
CA ALA A 104 -16.67 -14.21 9.67
C ALA A 104 -16.02 -13.64 8.43
N LEU A 105 -16.57 -12.53 7.93
CA LEU A 105 -16.01 -11.77 6.83
C LEU A 105 -15.55 -10.42 7.39
N LEU A 106 -14.25 -10.16 7.30
CA LEU A 106 -13.62 -8.98 7.90
C LEU A 106 -12.95 -8.14 6.84
N PRO A 107 -12.96 -6.80 6.98
CA PRO A 107 -12.20 -5.94 6.06
C PRO A 107 -10.70 -6.16 6.27
N GLU A 108 -9.94 -6.03 5.21
CA GLU A 108 -8.47 -6.14 5.30
C GLU A 108 -7.89 -5.02 6.15
N PHE A 109 -8.46 -3.81 6.06
CA PHE A 109 -8.13 -2.69 6.96
C PHE A 109 -9.36 -2.31 7.77
N ASP A 110 -9.18 -2.12 9.08
CA ASP A 110 -10.27 -1.72 9.97
C ASP A 110 -10.23 -0.24 10.34
N ARG A 111 -9.12 0.45 10.11
CA ARG A 111 -8.98 1.89 10.31
C ARG A 111 -7.76 2.41 9.58
N PHE A 112 -7.62 3.72 9.52
CA PHE A 112 -6.55 4.38 8.77
C PHE A 112 -5.89 5.45 9.62
N GLY A 113 -4.65 5.79 9.27
CA GLY A 113 -3.91 6.84 9.93
C GLY A 113 -2.86 7.44 9.01
N ILE A 114 -2.41 8.63 9.37
CA ILE A 114 -1.37 9.35 8.65
C ILE A 114 -0.19 9.49 9.59
N PHE A 115 0.97 9.03 9.14
CA PHE A 115 2.16 8.94 9.98
C PHE A 115 3.35 9.57 9.26
N ASP A 116 4.26 10.21 10.02
CA ASP A 116 5.53 10.56 9.43
C ASP A 116 6.30 9.28 9.05
N TRP A 117 7.28 9.42 8.16
CA TRP A 117 8.00 8.26 7.63
C TRP A 117 8.68 7.45 8.73
N HIS A 118 9.27 8.11 9.71
CA HIS A 118 9.97 7.42 10.78
C HIS A 118 9.01 6.52 11.59
N ASP A 119 7.85 7.06 11.94
CA ASP A 119 6.81 6.31 12.65
C ASP A 119 6.24 5.20 11.76
N ALA A 120 5.98 5.48 10.49
CA ALA A 120 5.44 4.50 9.54
C ALA A 120 6.33 3.27 9.43
N LEU A 121 7.65 3.46 9.35
CA LEU A 121 8.60 2.34 9.25
C LEU A 121 8.56 1.41 10.46
N SER A 122 8.21 1.92 11.63
CA SER A 122 8.07 1.10 12.83
C SER A 122 6.74 0.37 12.92
N ARG A 123 5.75 0.77 12.11
CA ARG A 123 4.39 0.22 12.16
C ARG A 123 4.12 -0.86 11.13
N VAL A 124 4.84 -0.84 10.02
CA VAL A 124 4.67 -1.83 8.94
C VAL A 124 5.46 -3.09 9.23
N GLY A 125 5.19 -4.16 8.46
CA GLY A 125 5.93 -5.40 8.57
C GLY A 125 7.39 -5.23 8.15
N ARG A 126 8.24 -6.17 8.56
CA ARG A 126 9.69 -6.09 8.35
C ARG A 126 10.08 -5.96 6.88
N ASN A 127 9.47 -6.77 6.03
CA ASN A 127 9.79 -6.73 4.60
C ASN A 127 9.32 -5.44 3.94
N MET A 128 8.17 -4.93 4.34
CA MET A 128 7.68 -3.64 3.86
C MET A 128 8.59 -2.51 4.31
N ALA A 129 9.02 -2.52 5.58
CA ALA A 129 9.94 -1.52 6.10
C ALA A 129 11.25 -1.50 5.30
N ARG A 130 11.78 -2.67 4.94
CA ARG A 130 13.00 -2.78 4.14
C ARG A 130 12.81 -2.13 2.76
N VAL A 131 11.70 -2.43 2.09
CA VAL A 131 11.42 -1.88 0.77
C VAL A 131 11.20 -0.37 0.85
N LEU A 132 10.40 0.10 1.81
CA LEU A 132 10.13 1.53 1.97
C LEU A 132 11.39 2.32 2.30
N THR A 133 12.26 1.78 3.14
CA THR A 133 13.55 2.40 3.44
C THR A 133 14.38 2.59 2.18
N SER A 134 14.45 1.56 1.34
CA SER A 134 15.18 1.62 0.06
C SER A 134 14.62 2.70 -0.87
N VAL A 135 13.31 2.79 -0.97
CA VAL A 135 12.64 3.80 -1.81
C VAL A 135 12.90 5.21 -1.30
N MET A 136 12.82 5.41 0.02
CA MET A 136 13.03 6.71 0.65
C MET A 136 14.48 7.18 0.49
N GLU A 137 15.45 6.29 0.62
CA GLU A 137 16.87 6.62 0.42
C GLU A 137 17.13 7.08 -1.01
N ARG A 138 16.55 6.41 -1.99
CA ARG A 138 16.72 6.79 -3.40
C ARG A 138 16.12 8.16 -3.71
N SER A 139 15.03 8.52 -3.03
CA SER A 139 14.35 9.79 -3.26
C SER A 139 14.90 10.94 -2.42
N GLY A 140 15.88 10.66 -1.54
CA GLY A 140 16.45 11.67 -0.66
C GLY A 140 15.53 12.10 0.47
N LYS A 141 14.54 11.29 0.85
CA LYS A 141 13.59 11.63 1.92
C LYS A 141 14.06 11.23 3.31
N VAL A 142 15.16 10.50 3.37
CA VAL A 142 15.74 10.03 4.62
C VAL A 142 17.10 10.66 4.79
#